data_270f990b76465b3d1b16ca56b8423544
#
_entry.id   270f990b76465b3d1b16ca56b8423544
#
_cell.length_a   1.000
_cell.length_b   1.000
_cell.length_c   1.000
_cell.angle_alpha   90.00
_cell.angle_beta   90.00
_cell.angle_gamma   90.00
#
_symmetry.space_group_name_H-M   'P 1'
#
loop_
_entity.id
_entity.type
_entity.pdbx_description
1 polymer ?
#
loop_
_entity_poly.entity_id
_entity_poly.type
_entity_poly.pdbx_seq_one_letter_code
_entity_poly.pdbx_strand_id
1 'polypeptide(L)'
;EGPTPASALIHAATMVTAGVFMLVRISPMLQFSEIGSLVIIGFGLFTALIAAFAAINQADIKKVLAYSTISQLGFMFIAIGAGAYVAAIFHLVTHAFFKALLFLGAGAVIHEMHHEQNIHKMGGLRKKMPITSAMMGIGTLAISGIPPLAEFWSKDEILASVFSKGG
;
A
#
# COMPACT_ATOMS: atom_id res chain seq x y z
N GLU A 1 16.75 0.14 -10.56
CA GLU A 1 16.01 0.96 -9.60
C GLU A 1 16.12 2.43 -9.97
N GLY A 2 14.99 3.09 -10.19
CA GLY A 2 14.96 4.51 -10.56
C GLY A 2 15.20 5.44 -9.36
N PRO A 3 15.35 6.75 -9.60
CA PRO A 3 15.43 7.75 -8.55
C PRO A 3 14.17 7.70 -7.68
N THR A 4 14.30 7.98 -6.38
CA THR A 4 13.21 7.80 -5.40
C THR A 4 11.94 8.58 -5.73
N PRO A 5 11.98 9.81 -6.29
CA PRO A 5 10.77 10.51 -6.73
C PRO A 5 10.01 9.79 -7.85
N ALA A 6 10.72 9.19 -8.81
CA ALA A 6 10.12 8.38 -9.87
C ALA A 6 9.49 7.10 -9.29
N SER A 7 10.16 6.44 -8.34
CA SER A 7 9.62 5.29 -7.62
C SER A 7 8.37 5.66 -6.82
N ALA A 8 8.32 6.84 -6.21
CA ALA A 8 7.13 7.33 -5.50
C ALA A 8 5.93 7.46 -6.43
N LEU A 9 6.12 8.03 -7.62
CA LEU A 9 5.04 8.17 -8.61
C LEU A 9 4.63 6.82 -9.20
N ILE A 10 5.59 5.99 -9.62
CA ILE A 10 5.33 4.72 -10.30
C ILE A 10 4.69 3.71 -9.34
N HIS A 11 5.29 3.50 -8.17
CA HIS A 11 4.84 2.49 -7.20
C HIS A 11 3.70 2.95 -6.31
N ALA A 12 3.50 4.27 -6.14
CA ALA A 12 2.45 4.76 -5.26
C ALA A 12 1.16 5.15 -6.00
N ALA A 13 1.28 5.87 -7.13
CA ALA A 13 0.15 6.60 -7.67
C ALA A 13 -0.30 6.16 -9.07
N THR A 14 0.55 5.54 -9.91
CA THR A 14 0.21 5.39 -11.33
C THR A 14 0.19 3.96 -11.86
N MET A 15 1.34 3.34 -12.06
CA MET A 15 1.42 2.07 -12.78
C MET A 15 0.72 0.93 -12.02
N VAL A 16 0.88 0.91 -10.71
CA VAL A 16 0.37 -0.16 -9.86
C VAL A 16 -1.13 -0.08 -9.66
N THR A 17 -1.70 1.12 -9.73
CA THR A 17 -3.12 1.37 -9.57
C THR A 17 -3.94 1.04 -10.82
N ALA A 18 -3.29 0.92 -11.99
CA ALA A 18 -3.94 0.63 -13.25
C ALA A 18 -4.74 -0.69 -13.20
N GLY A 19 -4.20 -1.74 -12.58
CA GLY A 19 -4.88 -3.02 -12.45
C GLY A 19 -6.15 -2.95 -11.59
N VAL A 20 -6.08 -2.23 -10.47
CA VAL A 20 -7.24 -1.98 -9.59
C VAL A 20 -8.32 -1.20 -10.34
N PHE A 21 -7.93 -0.11 -11.01
CA PHE A 21 -8.85 0.71 -11.78
C PHE A 21 -9.50 -0.07 -12.92
N MET A 22 -8.72 -0.88 -13.65
CA MET A 22 -9.23 -1.74 -14.72
C MET A 22 -10.30 -2.71 -14.20
N LEU A 23 -10.03 -3.42 -13.10
CA LEU A 23 -10.98 -4.36 -12.50
C LEU A 23 -12.26 -3.67 -12.04
N VAL A 24 -12.16 -2.46 -11.47
CA VAL A 24 -13.34 -1.67 -11.11
C VAL A 24 -14.13 -1.25 -12.35
N ARG A 25 -13.48 -0.89 -13.45
CA ARG A 25 -14.16 -0.52 -14.71
C ARG A 25 -14.90 -1.69 -15.35
N ILE A 26 -14.38 -2.91 -15.23
CA ILE A 26 -15.05 -4.12 -15.74
C ILE A 26 -15.95 -4.78 -14.70
N SER A 27 -16.20 -4.12 -13.57
CA SER A 27 -17.05 -4.64 -12.48
C SER A 27 -18.45 -5.12 -12.93
N PRO A 28 -19.14 -4.49 -13.92
CA PRO A 28 -20.40 -5.02 -14.39
C PRO A 28 -20.30 -6.43 -14.96
N MET A 29 -19.15 -6.79 -15.56
CA MET A 29 -18.90 -8.15 -16.06
C MET A 29 -18.55 -9.12 -14.92
N LEU A 30 -17.80 -8.65 -13.91
CA LEU A 30 -17.39 -9.48 -12.77
C LEU A 30 -18.59 -9.90 -11.91
N GLN A 31 -19.62 -9.08 -11.82
CA GLN A 31 -20.83 -9.39 -11.05
C GLN A 31 -21.59 -10.61 -11.54
N PHE A 32 -21.43 -11.00 -12.80
CA PHE A 32 -22.05 -12.19 -13.38
C PHE A 32 -21.25 -13.48 -13.16
N SER A 33 -20.04 -13.41 -12.60
CA SER A 33 -19.15 -14.55 -12.41
C SER A 33 -18.74 -14.71 -10.96
N GLU A 34 -19.41 -15.56 -10.22
CA GLU A 34 -19.02 -15.92 -8.84
C GLU A 34 -17.61 -16.53 -8.79
N ILE A 35 -17.28 -17.39 -9.77
CA ILE A 35 -15.96 -18.00 -9.88
C ILE A 35 -14.89 -16.92 -10.10
N GLY A 36 -15.16 -15.94 -10.96
CA GLY A 36 -14.24 -14.82 -11.19
C GLY A 36 -13.96 -14.01 -9.92
N SER A 37 -15.00 -13.73 -9.15
CA SER A 37 -14.89 -13.04 -7.85
C SER A 37 -14.05 -13.84 -6.85
N LEU A 38 -14.28 -15.14 -6.70
CA LEU A 38 -13.50 -16.01 -5.82
C LEU A 38 -12.02 -16.10 -6.22
N VAL A 39 -11.74 -16.18 -7.53
CA VAL A 39 -10.37 -16.19 -8.06
C VAL A 39 -9.66 -14.88 -7.71
N ILE A 40 -10.31 -13.73 -7.89
CA ILE A 40 -9.73 -12.42 -7.55
C ILE A 40 -9.44 -12.31 -6.04
N ILE A 41 -10.37 -12.77 -5.19
CA ILE A 41 -10.16 -12.79 -3.72
C ILE A 41 -8.98 -13.69 -3.37
N GLY A 42 -8.92 -14.90 -3.94
CA GLY A 42 -7.84 -15.87 -3.67
C GLY A 42 -6.47 -15.32 -4.06
N PHE A 43 -6.31 -14.76 -5.25
CA PHE A 43 -5.07 -14.11 -5.67
C PHE A 43 -4.75 -12.87 -4.84
N GLY A 44 -5.75 -12.07 -4.49
CA GLY A 44 -5.58 -10.90 -3.62
C GLY A 44 -5.04 -11.29 -2.25
N LEU A 45 -5.63 -12.30 -1.60
CA LEU A 45 -5.22 -12.80 -0.30
C LEU A 45 -3.79 -13.37 -0.33
N PHE A 46 -3.51 -14.24 -1.31
CA PHE A 46 -2.18 -14.83 -1.49
C PHE A 46 -1.10 -13.75 -1.71
N THR A 47 -1.38 -12.77 -2.56
CA THR A 47 -0.49 -11.64 -2.82
C THR A 47 -0.27 -10.80 -1.58
N ALA A 48 -1.34 -10.49 -0.83
CA ALA A 48 -1.24 -9.69 0.39
C ALA A 48 -0.35 -10.35 1.44
N LEU A 49 -0.52 -11.65 1.66
CA LEU A 49 0.26 -12.42 2.64
C LEU A 49 1.73 -12.56 2.24
N ILE A 50 2.01 -13.03 1.02
CA ILE A 50 3.39 -13.23 0.56
C ILE A 50 4.16 -11.91 0.55
N ALA A 51 3.55 -10.85 0.04
CA ALA A 51 4.21 -9.55 0.00
C ALA A 51 4.46 -8.98 1.41
N ALA A 52 3.55 -9.19 2.37
CA ALA A 52 3.76 -8.80 3.76
C ALA A 52 4.94 -9.56 4.39
N PHE A 53 5.00 -10.88 4.24
CA PHE A 53 6.14 -11.68 4.71
C PHE A 53 7.46 -11.29 4.03
N ALA A 54 7.42 -11.02 2.72
CA ALA A 54 8.59 -10.55 2.00
C ALA A 54 9.07 -9.19 2.51
N ALA A 55 8.16 -8.26 2.83
CA ALA A 55 8.49 -6.93 3.36
C ALA A 55 9.25 -7.00 4.69
N ILE A 56 8.84 -7.90 5.60
CA ILE A 56 9.48 -8.05 6.92
C ILE A 56 10.95 -8.51 6.79
N ASN A 57 11.26 -9.29 5.78
CA ASN A 57 12.60 -9.84 5.57
C ASN A 57 13.53 -8.92 4.76
N GLN A 58 13.09 -7.73 4.34
CA GLN A 58 13.91 -6.81 3.58
C GLN A 58 14.73 -5.89 4.48
N ALA A 59 16.01 -5.75 4.15
CA ALA A 59 16.91 -4.79 4.77
C ALA A 59 16.96 -3.44 4.03
N ASP A 60 16.42 -3.36 2.82
CA ASP A 60 16.41 -2.17 1.96
C ASP A 60 15.10 -1.40 2.15
N ILE A 61 15.20 -0.13 2.55
CA ILE A 61 14.03 0.73 2.82
C ILE A 61 13.09 0.86 1.61
N LYS A 62 13.63 0.93 0.38
CA LYS A 62 12.82 1.00 -0.84
C LYS A 62 12.08 -0.30 -1.09
N LYS A 63 12.72 -1.45 -0.85
CA LYS A 63 12.12 -2.77 -1.02
C LYS A 63 11.02 -3.01 0.02
N VAL A 64 11.23 -2.62 1.27
CA VAL A 64 10.19 -2.66 2.31
C VAL A 64 8.94 -1.91 1.85
N LEU A 65 9.10 -0.67 1.38
CA LEU A 65 7.99 0.15 0.90
C LEU A 65 7.33 -0.44 -0.36
N ALA A 66 8.10 -1.02 -1.28
CA ALA A 66 7.58 -1.65 -2.48
C ALA A 66 6.76 -2.90 -2.16
N TYR A 67 7.27 -3.82 -1.34
CA TYR A 67 6.52 -5.02 -0.93
C TYR A 67 5.27 -4.68 -0.12
N SER A 68 5.34 -3.66 0.73
CA SER A 68 4.14 -3.22 1.45
C SER A 68 3.10 -2.61 0.50
N THR A 69 3.50 -1.99 -0.63
CA THR A 69 2.57 -1.57 -1.69
C THR A 69 1.88 -2.77 -2.33
N ILE A 70 2.64 -3.83 -2.68
CA ILE A 70 2.09 -5.05 -3.27
C ILE A 70 1.07 -5.70 -2.32
N SER A 71 1.37 -5.73 -1.02
CA SER A 71 0.45 -6.24 -0.01
C SER A 71 -0.86 -5.43 0.03
N GLN A 72 -0.80 -4.10 -0.01
CA GLN A 72 -2.01 -3.25 0.00
C GLN A 72 -2.84 -3.40 -1.28
N LEU A 73 -2.20 -3.65 -2.42
CA LEU A 73 -2.93 -3.99 -3.66
C LEU A 73 -3.70 -5.31 -3.52
N GLY A 74 -3.13 -6.30 -2.84
CA GLY A 74 -3.82 -7.52 -2.50
C GLY A 74 -5.12 -7.24 -1.74
N PHE A 75 -5.12 -6.33 -0.75
CA PHE A 75 -6.33 -5.90 -0.06
C PHE A 75 -7.36 -5.25 -1.00
N MET A 76 -6.90 -4.42 -1.96
CA MET A 76 -7.80 -3.82 -2.95
C MET A 76 -8.44 -4.88 -3.85
N PHE A 77 -7.69 -5.92 -4.25
CA PHE A 77 -8.24 -7.03 -5.02
C PHE A 77 -9.27 -7.83 -4.24
N ILE A 78 -9.04 -8.09 -2.96
CA ILE A 78 -10.03 -8.72 -2.08
C ILE A 78 -11.32 -7.88 -2.03
N ALA A 79 -11.20 -6.55 -1.87
CA ALA A 79 -12.34 -5.64 -1.88
C ALA A 79 -13.13 -5.71 -3.21
N ILE A 80 -12.43 -5.74 -4.35
CA ILE A 80 -13.06 -5.84 -5.67
C ILE A 80 -13.78 -7.18 -5.83
N GLY A 81 -13.14 -8.29 -5.48
CA GLY A 81 -13.75 -9.60 -5.52
C GLY A 81 -14.97 -9.74 -4.60
N ALA A 82 -14.94 -9.05 -3.44
CA ALA A 82 -16.10 -8.91 -2.57
C ALA A 82 -17.16 -7.93 -3.10
N GLY A 83 -16.95 -7.24 -4.21
CA GLY A 83 -17.87 -6.25 -4.78
C GLY A 83 -17.88 -4.90 -4.06
N ALA A 84 -16.92 -4.64 -3.18
CA ALA A 84 -16.75 -3.38 -2.48
C ALA A 84 -15.90 -2.39 -3.31
N TYR A 85 -16.39 -2.07 -4.51
CA TYR A 85 -15.63 -1.25 -5.49
C TYR A 85 -15.32 0.16 -4.97
N VAL A 86 -16.27 0.77 -4.26
CA VAL A 86 -16.08 2.11 -3.68
C VAL A 86 -15.01 2.09 -2.62
N ALA A 87 -15.02 1.09 -1.73
CA ALA A 87 -14.01 0.91 -0.70
C ALA A 87 -12.61 0.68 -1.31
N ALA A 88 -12.53 -0.12 -2.40
CA ALA A 88 -11.28 -0.34 -3.12
C ALA A 88 -10.70 0.95 -3.70
N ILE A 89 -11.52 1.79 -4.35
CA ILE A 89 -11.09 3.08 -4.90
C ILE A 89 -10.74 4.08 -3.79
N PHE A 90 -11.52 4.12 -2.72
CA PHE A 90 -11.23 4.98 -1.56
C PHE A 90 -9.87 4.61 -0.95
N HIS A 91 -9.63 3.31 -0.74
CA HIS A 91 -8.34 2.84 -0.24
C HIS A 91 -7.19 3.12 -1.21
N LEU A 92 -7.42 3.00 -2.52
CA LEU A 92 -6.44 3.35 -3.56
C LEU A 92 -6.00 4.82 -3.45
N VAL A 93 -6.95 5.75 -3.30
CA VAL A 93 -6.65 7.18 -3.19
C VAL A 93 -5.86 7.49 -1.92
N THR A 94 -6.32 7.03 -0.77
CA THR A 94 -5.62 7.24 0.51
C THR A 94 -4.22 6.64 0.49
N HIS A 95 -4.09 5.41 -0.01
CA HIS A 95 -2.82 4.72 -0.16
C HIS A 95 -1.82 5.47 -1.04
N ALA A 96 -2.26 6.05 -2.17
CA ALA A 96 -1.40 6.82 -3.06
C ALA A 96 -0.72 7.99 -2.34
N PHE A 97 -1.47 8.74 -1.52
CA PHE A 97 -0.92 9.86 -0.75
C PHE A 97 0.12 9.42 0.29
N PHE A 98 -0.19 8.40 1.09
CA PHE A 98 0.72 7.93 2.13
C PHE A 98 1.97 7.28 1.57
N LYS A 99 1.83 6.54 0.49
CA LYS A 99 2.99 5.92 -0.17
C LYS A 99 3.90 6.95 -0.82
N ALA A 100 3.34 7.96 -1.46
CA ALA A 100 4.14 9.07 -1.99
C ALA A 100 4.92 9.74 -0.86
N LEU A 101 4.27 10.03 0.28
CA LEU A 101 4.90 10.62 1.45
C LEU A 101 6.04 9.74 1.98
N LEU A 102 5.81 8.44 2.16
CA LEU A 102 6.82 7.50 2.68
C LEU A 102 7.99 7.32 1.71
N PHE A 103 7.75 7.22 0.41
CA PHE A 103 8.82 7.11 -0.59
C PHE A 103 9.65 8.40 -0.69
N LEU A 104 9.02 9.57 -0.66
CA LEU A 104 9.75 10.85 -0.67
C LEU A 104 10.55 11.02 0.62
N GLY A 105 9.98 10.66 1.77
CA GLY A 105 10.68 10.65 3.05
C GLY A 105 11.87 9.68 3.06
N ALA A 106 11.69 8.46 2.53
CA ALA A 106 12.78 7.51 2.37
C ALA A 106 13.88 8.04 1.43
N GLY A 107 13.49 8.75 0.36
CA GLY A 107 14.45 9.42 -0.53
C GLY A 107 15.29 10.47 0.16
N ALA A 108 14.67 11.29 1.00
CA ALA A 108 15.37 12.28 1.79
C ALA A 108 16.36 11.63 2.80
N VAL A 109 15.94 10.55 3.46
CA VAL A 109 16.79 9.77 4.37
C VAL A 109 17.99 9.17 3.63
N ILE A 110 17.78 8.52 2.48
CA ILE A 110 18.84 7.93 1.66
C ILE A 110 19.84 9.00 1.20
N HIS A 111 19.36 10.19 0.84
CA HIS A 111 20.22 11.29 0.42
C HIS A 111 21.11 11.78 1.56
N GLU A 112 20.56 11.97 2.75
CA GLU A 112 21.31 12.38 3.95
C GLU A 112 22.32 11.31 4.40
N MET A 113 22.01 10.05 4.19
CA MET A 113 22.85 8.89 4.53
C MET A 113 23.84 8.50 3.42
N HIS A 114 24.20 9.44 2.54
CA HIS A 114 25.16 9.19 1.45
C HIS A 114 24.83 7.99 0.59
N HIS A 115 23.56 7.84 0.19
CA HIS A 115 23.02 6.75 -0.62
C HIS A 115 22.96 5.36 0.06
N GLU A 116 23.15 5.29 1.38
CA GLU A 116 22.89 4.05 2.12
C GLU A 116 21.39 3.73 2.09
N GLN A 117 21.03 2.49 1.78
CA GLN A 117 19.65 2.01 1.70
C GLN A 117 19.31 0.97 2.78
N ASN A 118 20.33 0.46 3.46
CA ASN A 118 20.16 -0.57 4.48
C ASN A 118 19.62 0.03 5.78
N ILE A 119 18.39 -0.39 6.17
CA ILE A 119 17.72 0.11 7.38
C ILE A 119 18.50 -0.17 8.67
N HIS A 120 19.30 -1.23 8.71
CA HIS A 120 20.12 -1.58 9.89
C HIS A 120 21.29 -0.62 10.11
N LYS A 121 21.67 0.14 9.08
CA LYS A 121 22.71 1.17 9.16
C LYS A 121 22.14 2.58 9.35
N MET A 122 20.81 2.72 9.33
CA MET A 122 20.10 3.98 9.54
C MET A 122 19.70 4.11 11.00
N GLY A 123 20.06 5.23 11.63
CA GLY A 123 19.67 5.48 13.02
C GLY A 123 19.97 6.92 13.46
N GLY A 124 19.30 7.36 14.54
CA GLY A 124 19.54 8.66 15.17
C GLY A 124 19.17 9.90 14.34
N LEU A 125 18.48 9.73 13.21
CA LEU A 125 18.20 10.80 12.23
C LEU A 125 17.18 11.83 12.72
N ARG A 126 16.40 11.53 13.76
CA ARG A 126 15.36 12.43 14.28
C ARG A 126 15.90 13.82 14.63
N LYS A 127 17.13 13.90 15.15
CA LYS A 127 17.76 15.18 15.50
C LYS A 127 18.27 15.95 14.28
N LYS A 128 18.70 15.24 13.24
CA LYS A 128 19.23 15.85 12.00
C LYS A 128 18.11 16.23 11.02
N MET A 129 17.05 15.42 10.98
CA MET A 129 15.93 15.56 10.03
C MET A 129 14.58 15.50 10.77
N PRO A 130 14.25 16.48 11.63
CA PRO A 130 13.04 16.41 12.46
C PRO A 130 11.75 16.39 11.63
N ILE A 131 11.68 17.15 10.55
CA ILE A 131 10.52 17.24 9.67
C ILE A 131 10.31 15.89 8.95
N THR A 132 11.35 15.36 8.32
CA THR A 132 11.30 14.06 7.64
C THR A 132 10.93 12.93 8.60
N SER A 133 11.49 12.95 9.81
CA SER A 133 11.16 11.97 10.85
C SER A 133 9.69 12.05 11.28
N ALA A 134 9.15 13.25 11.43
CA ALA A 134 7.72 13.43 11.74
C ALA A 134 6.82 12.94 10.59
N MET A 135 7.15 13.28 9.34
CA MET A 135 6.41 12.85 8.16
C MET A 135 6.44 11.33 7.96
N MET A 136 7.60 10.70 8.14
CA MET A 136 7.74 9.25 8.11
C MET A 136 6.94 8.60 9.24
N GLY A 137 6.96 9.17 10.44
CA GLY A 137 6.15 8.70 11.57
C GLY A 137 4.65 8.76 11.27
N ILE A 138 4.15 9.90 10.78
CA ILE A 138 2.73 10.06 10.39
C ILE A 138 2.35 9.06 9.29
N GLY A 139 3.18 8.93 8.25
CA GLY A 139 2.93 7.99 7.16
C GLY A 139 2.91 6.53 7.64
N THR A 140 3.78 6.16 8.58
CA THR A 140 3.81 4.82 9.16
C THR A 140 2.59 4.54 10.02
N LEU A 141 2.16 5.49 10.85
CA LEU A 141 0.94 5.37 11.65
C LEU A 141 -0.30 5.30 10.75
N ALA A 142 -0.31 6.07 9.66
CA ALA A 142 -1.40 6.06 8.70
C ALA A 142 -1.56 4.68 8.05
N ILE A 143 -0.46 4.10 7.53
CA ILE A 143 -0.51 2.79 6.87
C ILE A 143 -0.78 1.63 7.84
N SER A 144 -0.49 1.82 9.13
CA SER A 144 -0.81 0.85 10.16
C SER A 144 -2.31 0.78 10.49
N GLY A 145 -3.11 1.72 9.98
CA GLY A 145 -4.53 1.77 10.24
C GLY A 145 -4.89 2.21 11.66
N ILE A 146 -4.11 3.12 12.25
CA ILE A 146 -4.38 3.68 13.58
C ILE A 146 -5.40 4.82 13.47
N PRO A 147 -6.50 4.80 14.27
CA PRO A 147 -7.43 5.93 14.33
C PRO A 147 -6.72 7.21 14.78
N PRO A 148 -7.04 8.39 14.25
CA PRO A 148 -8.09 8.75 13.29
C PRO A 148 -7.61 8.83 11.83
N LEU A 149 -6.51 8.15 11.45
CA LEU A 149 -5.89 8.28 10.15
C LEU A 149 -6.69 7.57 9.04
N ALA A 150 -6.51 8.00 7.79
CA ALA A 150 -7.42 7.65 6.70
C ALA A 150 -7.42 6.15 6.32
N GLU A 151 -6.31 5.43 6.47
CA GLU A 151 -6.29 3.99 6.20
C GLU A 151 -7.05 3.15 7.24
N PHE A 152 -7.28 3.66 8.46
CA PHE A 152 -8.18 3.02 9.40
C PHE A 152 -9.58 2.87 8.78
N TRP A 153 -10.16 3.97 8.32
CA TRP A 153 -11.51 3.98 7.72
C TRP A 153 -11.58 3.13 6.46
N SER A 154 -10.59 3.23 5.57
CA SER A 154 -10.61 2.49 4.32
C SER A 154 -10.41 0.99 4.48
N LYS A 155 -9.55 0.55 5.40
CA LYS A 155 -9.35 -0.88 5.71
C LYS A 155 -10.55 -1.47 6.43
N ASP A 156 -11.11 -0.74 7.38
CA ASP A 156 -12.28 -1.17 8.14
C ASP A 156 -13.48 -1.37 7.19
N GLU A 157 -13.69 -0.46 6.25
CA GLU A 157 -14.74 -0.57 5.24
C GLU A 157 -14.55 -1.79 4.33
N ILE A 158 -13.31 -2.09 3.92
CA ILE A 158 -12.99 -3.29 3.14
C ILE A 158 -13.31 -4.55 3.95
N LEU A 159 -12.83 -4.62 5.18
CA LEU A 159 -13.03 -5.79 6.05
C LEU A 159 -14.52 -6.00 6.38
N ALA A 160 -15.24 -4.94 6.70
CA ALA A 160 -16.68 -4.98 6.94
C ALA A 160 -17.45 -5.48 5.71
N SER A 161 -17.09 -4.99 4.51
CA SER A 161 -17.70 -5.41 3.25
C SER A 161 -17.45 -6.88 2.92
N VAL A 162 -16.23 -7.38 3.18
CA VAL A 162 -15.88 -8.79 2.98
C VAL A 162 -16.64 -9.67 3.97
N PHE A 163 -16.70 -9.25 5.24
CA PHE A 163 -17.40 -9.98 6.29
C PHE A 163 -18.92 -10.07 6.03
N SER A 164 -19.53 -8.98 5.59
CA SER A 164 -20.96 -8.95 5.28
C SER A 164 -21.37 -9.82 4.08
N LYS A 165 -20.42 -10.11 3.17
CA LYS A 165 -20.66 -11.00 2.02
C LYS A 165 -20.37 -12.48 2.31
N GLY A 166 -19.58 -12.77 3.33
CA GLY A 166 -19.21 -14.15 3.73
C GLY A 166 -20.15 -14.78 4.76
N GLY A 167 -21.13 -14.05 5.28
CA GLY A 167 -22.24 -14.50 6.11
C GLY A 167 -23.51 -14.49 5.31
#